data_b389f3af0b98b5c3da801efe30a4af65
#
_entry.id   b389f3af0b98b5c3da801efe30a4af65
#
_cell.length_a   1.000
_cell.length_b   1.000
_cell.length_c   1.000
_cell.angle_alpha   90.00
_cell.angle_beta   90.00
_cell.angle_gamma   90.00
#
_symmetry.space_group_name_H-M   'P 1'
#
loop_
_entity.id
_entity.type
_entity.pdbx_description
1 polymer ?
#
loop_
_entity_poly.entity_id
_entity_poly.type
_entity_poly.pdbx_seq_one_letter_code
_entity_poly.pdbx_strand_id
1 'polypeptide(L)'
;TADYNQDVYANGLNSTTSFIGRMAYDASAAGYFPDDLGSSKAYDSGIPWKYVTGYQSAMFDPFNDIYVAATEKVYDDNTCFVAGELDQSYGRRTSGSKYEYIVNAGLNFNDVVYVGINLGMNTMTYSYEEYFKEQAVNSNDFLVELKDEQGNIISSSYFNRMKYKSAYALSGTGYFAKIGIIANPFKGFRIGATLQTPTRTEINETWEDEGETVFTGRDGKTWSALSPYGENKWIFSTPLRASFGAAYTLGQFGTISADYEMCNYGKMRYRSSLYTDRS
;
A
#
# COMPACT_ATOMS: atom_id res chain seq x y z
N THR A 1 -3.91 -3.62 -22.43
CA THR A 1 -2.90 -4.04 -21.42
C THR A 1 -2.14 -2.85 -20.92
N ALA A 2 -1.84 -2.81 -19.63
CA ALA A 2 -0.96 -1.85 -19.02
C ALA A 2 -0.05 -2.60 -18.02
N ASP A 3 1.25 -2.40 -18.16
CA ASP A 3 2.26 -2.94 -17.25
C ASP A 3 3.03 -1.78 -16.65
N TYR A 4 3.34 -1.89 -15.36
CA TYR A 4 4.04 -0.87 -14.60
C TYR A 4 5.12 -1.52 -13.75
N ASN A 5 6.34 -0.99 -13.85
CA ASN A 5 7.46 -1.36 -13.00
C ASN A 5 8.20 -0.10 -12.58
N GLN A 6 8.47 0.04 -11.31
CA GLN A 6 9.24 1.16 -10.77
C GLN A 6 10.14 0.69 -9.64
N ASP A 7 11.40 1.07 -9.69
CA ASP A 7 12.37 0.92 -8.61
C ASP A 7 12.77 2.32 -8.11
N VAL A 8 12.71 2.51 -6.81
CA VAL A 8 13.10 3.75 -6.12
C VAL A 8 14.17 3.39 -5.09
N TYR A 9 15.26 4.15 -5.08
CA TYR A 9 16.34 3.99 -4.10
C TYR A 9 16.77 5.34 -3.59
N ALA A 10 17.04 5.40 -2.29
CA ALA A 10 17.64 6.56 -1.63
C ALA A 10 18.63 6.07 -0.59
N ASN A 11 19.74 6.77 -0.43
CA ASN A 11 20.72 6.52 0.63
C ASN A 11 21.40 7.82 1.03
N GLY A 12 21.93 7.84 2.23
CA GLY A 12 22.68 9.00 2.73
C GLY A 12 23.02 8.88 4.21
N LEU A 13 23.94 9.73 4.63
CA LEU A 13 24.29 9.88 6.03
C LEU A 13 23.34 10.87 6.70
N ASN A 14 22.91 10.56 7.91
CA ASN A 14 21.98 11.37 8.68
C ASN A 14 22.26 11.25 10.18
N SER A 15 22.32 12.39 10.86
CA SER A 15 22.53 12.47 12.31
C SER A 15 21.37 13.12 13.05
N THR A 16 20.25 13.43 12.35
CA THR A 16 19.14 14.20 12.90
C THR A 16 17.83 13.46 12.96
N THR A 17 17.65 12.46 12.09
CA THR A 17 16.41 11.68 12.03
C THR A 17 16.72 10.19 11.86
N SER A 18 15.86 9.34 12.43
CA SER A 18 15.90 7.90 12.31
C SER A 18 14.52 7.36 11.92
N PHE A 19 14.48 6.34 11.05
CA PHE A 19 13.27 5.64 10.71
C PHE A 19 12.66 4.95 11.93
N ILE A 20 13.50 4.25 12.73
CA ILE A 20 13.01 3.59 13.94
C ILE A 20 12.71 4.59 15.06
N GLY A 21 13.39 5.75 15.10
CA GLY A 21 13.03 6.86 15.98
C GLY A 21 11.64 7.41 15.66
N ARG A 22 11.32 7.58 14.37
CA ARG A 22 9.96 7.96 13.96
C ARG A 22 8.93 6.88 14.32
N MET A 23 9.27 5.60 14.19
CA MET A 23 8.40 4.48 14.56
C MET A 23 8.11 4.48 16.08
N ALA A 24 9.14 4.68 16.91
CA ALA A 24 9.02 4.81 18.36
C ALA A 24 8.12 5.99 18.77
N TYR A 25 8.36 7.15 18.16
CA TYR A 25 7.53 8.34 18.39
C TYR A 25 6.05 8.11 18.04
N ASP A 26 5.77 7.52 16.88
CA ASP A 26 4.41 7.26 16.43
C ASP A 26 3.71 6.23 17.34
N ALA A 27 4.43 5.20 17.83
CA ALA A 27 3.91 4.21 18.77
C ALA A 27 3.56 4.86 20.12
N SER A 28 4.43 5.76 20.63
CA SER A 28 4.17 6.53 21.84
C SER A 28 2.96 7.44 21.67
N ALA A 29 2.88 8.19 20.58
CA ALA A 29 1.78 9.11 20.31
C ALA A 29 0.43 8.38 20.13
N ALA A 30 0.44 7.15 19.64
CA ALA A 30 -0.73 6.29 19.52
C ALA A 30 -1.15 5.65 20.86
N GLY A 31 -0.28 5.69 21.88
CA GLY A 31 -0.56 5.14 23.20
C GLY A 31 -0.60 3.60 23.22
N TYR A 32 0.16 2.93 22.38
CA TYR A 32 0.24 1.48 22.41
C TYR A 32 0.99 1.00 23.65
N PHE A 33 0.47 -0.06 24.31
CA PHE A 33 1.13 -0.62 25.49
C PHE A 33 2.16 -1.69 25.10
N PRO A 34 3.27 -1.82 25.87
CA PRO A 34 4.29 -2.85 25.63
C PRO A 34 3.71 -4.27 25.62
N ASP A 35 2.75 -4.56 26.51
CA ASP A 35 2.09 -5.86 26.60
C ASP A 35 1.29 -6.19 25.33
N ASP A 36 0.69 -5.18 24.69
CA ASP A 36 -0.05 -5.35 23.45
C ASP A 36 0.91 -5.62 22.28
N LEU A 37 2.03 -4.87 22.19
CA LEU A 37 3.03 -5.03 21.15
C LEU A 37 3.84 -6.32 21.29
N GLY A 38 4.12 -6.76 22.52
CA GLY A 38 4.86 -7.98 22.84
C GLY A 38 4.02 -9.26 22.83
N SER A 39 2.69 -9.13 22.77
CA SER A 39 1.78 -10.27 22.80
C SER A 39 1.94 -11.20 21.61
N SER A 40 1.74 -12.50 21.82
CA SER A 40 1.62 -13.48 20.72
C SER A 40 0.43 -13.22 19.78
N LYS A 41 -0.54 -12.41 20.21
CA LYS A 41 -1.70 -11.99 19.43
C LYS A 41 -1.62 -10.53 18.94
N ALA A 42 -0.45 -9.91 19.05
CA ALA A 42 -0.27 -8.50 18.71
C ALA A 42 -0.70 -8.18 17.26
N TYR A 43 -0.44 -9.07 16.33
CA TYR A 43 -0.82 -8.94 14.92
C TYR A 43 -2.34 -9.03 14.69
N ASP A 44 -3.12 -9.54 15.63
CA ASP A 44 -4.60 -9.63 15.57
C ASP A 44 -5.29 -8.49 16.34
N SER A 45 -4.53 -7.62 17.02
CA SER A 45 -5.06 -6.58 17.91
C SER A 45 -5.60 -5.34 17.18
N GLY A 46 -5.37 -5.23 15.86
CA GLY A 46 -5.68 -4.03 15.07
C GLY A 46 -4.58 -2.95 15.11
N ILE A 47 -3.51 -3.18 15.85
CA ILE A 47 -2.31 -2.32 15.82
C ILE A 47 -1.61 -2.53 14.45
N PRO A 48 -1.19 -1.45 13.76
CA PRO A 48 -0.45 -1.61 12.51
C PRO A 48 0.81 -2.46 12.70
N TRP A 49 0.97 -3.47 11.86
CA TRP A 49 2.00 -4.50 11.99
C TRP A 49 3.43 -3.97 12.07
N LYS A 50 3.70 -2.83 11.41
CA LYS A 50 5.02 -2.18 11.49
C LYS A 50 5.47 -1.88 12.91
N TYR A 51 4.53 -1.51 13.82
CA TYR A 51 4.89 -1.22 15.23
C TYR A 51 5.11 -2.51 16.01
N VAL A 52 4.30 -3.53 15.77
CA VAL A 52 4.46 -4.85 16.37
C VAL A 52 5.79 -5.47 15.96
N THR A 53 6.06 -5.50 14.66
CA THR A 53 7.32 -6.03 14.09
C THR A 53 8.52 -5.24 14.61
N GLY A 54 8.45 -3.91 14.63
CA GLY A 54 9.51 -3.04 15.14
C GLY A 54 9.80 -3.30 16.61
N TYR A 55 8.78 -3.39 17.46
CA TYR A 55 8.91 -3.71 18.88
C TYR A 55 9.51 -5.11 19.11
N GLN A 56 8.93 -6.14 18.48
CA GLN A 56 9.38 -7.53 18.64
C GLN A 56 10.79 -7.80 18.07
N SER A 57 11.25 -6.96 17.15
CA SER A 57 12.64 -7.00 16.63
C SER A 57 13.58 -6.04 17.37
N ALA A 58 13.19 -5.50 18.53
CA ALA A 58 13.98 -4.60 19.36
C ALA A 58 14.50 -3.35 18.61
N MET A 59 13.69 -2.79 17.71
CA MET A 59 14.00 -1.52 17.06
C MET A 59 13.75 -0.34 18.01
N PHE A 60 12.81 -0.51 18.94
CA PHE A 60 12.51 0.44 20.01
C PHE A 60 11.98 -0.30 21.24
N ASP A 61 12.21 0.26 22.41
CA ASP A 61 11.80 -0.28 23.71
C ASP A 61 11.08 0.79 24.56
N PRO A 62 10.26 0.41 25.56
CA PRO A 62 9.63 1.35 26.45
C PRO A 62 10.65 2.00 27.39
N PHE A 63 10.49 3.29 27.59
CA PHE A 63 11.24 4.07 28.57
C PHE A 63 10.31 5.09 29.22
N ASN A 64 10.01 4.92 30.51
CA ASN A 64 8.94 5.66 31.21
C ASN A 64 7.62 5.54 30.43
N ASP A 65 7.03 6.67 30.05
CA ASP A 65 5.74 6.77 29.34
C ASP A 65 5.90 6.88 27.79
N ILE A 66 7.12 6.67 27.26
CA ILE A 66 7.40 6.76 25.82
C ILE A 66 8.14 5.52 25.33
N TYR A 67 8.21 5.38 24.00
CA TYR A 67 9.13 4.47 23.36
C TYR A 67 10.38 5.22 22.87
N VAL A 68 11.53 4.58 22.97
CA VAL A 68 12.83 5.09 22.54
C VAL A 68 13.44 4.09 21.57
N ALA A 69 13.90 4.60 20.43
CA ALA A 69 14.53 3.75 19.43
C ALA A 69 15.97 3.41 19.83
N ALA A 70 16.44 2.24 19.37
CA ALA A 70 17.82 1.80 19.56
C ALA A 70 18.87 2.77 18.96
N THR A 71 18.43 3.70 18.10
CA THR A 71 19.24 4.77 17.50
C THR A 71 19.22 6.08 18.28
N GLU A 72 18.50 6.16 19.40
CA GLU A 72 18.25 7.42 20.12
C GLU A 72 18.84 7.43 21.53
N LYS A 73 19.04 8.63 22.01
CA LYS A 73 19.29 8.95 23.42
C LYS A 73 18.17 9.80 23.96
N VAL A 74 17.81 9.57 25.21
CA VAL A 74 16.80 10.33 25.94
C VAL A 74 17.46 11.34 26.84
N TYR A 75 16.88 12.53 26.91
CA TYR A 75 17.22 13.58 27.89
C TYR A 75 16.14 13.65 29.00
N ASP A 76 16.42 14.41 30.05
CA ASP A 76 15.61 14.47 31.29
C ASP A 76 14.12 14.86 31.08
N ASP A 77 13.82 15.51 29.96
CA ASP A 77 12.47 15.94 29.58
C ASP A 77 11.73 14.96 28.65
N ASN A 78 12.24 13.73 28.53
CA ASN A 78 11.75 12.72 27.56
C ASN A 78 11.94 13.12 26.07
N THR A 79 12.80 14.09 25.80
CA THR A 79 13.17 14.43 24.42
C THR A 79 14.17 13.41 23.89
N CYS A 80 13.89 12.85 22.72
CA CYS A 80 14.74 11.87 22.06
C CYS A 80 15.52 12.51 20.91
N PHE A 81 16.80 12.15 20.79
CA PHE A 81 17.69 12.59 19.71
C PHE A 81 18.47 11.40 19.17
N VAL A 82 18.73 11.39 17.85
CA VAL A 82 19.61 10.41 17.24
C VAL A 82 21.00 10.49 17.89
N ALA A 83 21.50 9.35 18.35
CA ALA A 83 22.70 9.29 19.20
C ALA A 83 24.00 9.59 18.46
N GLY A 84 24.01 9.42 17.13
CA GLY A 84 25.19 9.60 16.29
C GLY A 84 24.83 9.63 14.80
N GLU A 85 25.80 9.42 13.93
CA GLU A 85 25.60 9.40 12.48
C GLU A 85 25.17 7.99 12.00
N LEU A 86 24.10 7.94 11.20
CA LEU A 86 23.53 6.76 10.58
C LEU A 86 23.76 6.78 9.07
N ASP A 87 24.18 5.65 8.52
CA ASP A 87 24.06 5.36 7.09
C ASP A 87 22.66 4.77 6.84
N GLN A 88 21.81 5.55 6.19
CA GLN A 88 20.42 5.21 5.92
C GLN A 88 20.25 4.81 4.47
N SER A 89 19.47 3.76 4.22
CA SER A 89 19.05 3.41 2.87
C SER A 89 17.60 2.97 2.83
N TYR A 90 16.93 3.38 1.79
CA TYR A 90 15.56 3.03 1.44
C TYR A 90 15.54 2.47 0.03
N GLY A 91 14.79 1.41 -0.19
CA GLY A 91 14.49 0.91 -1.51
C GLY A 91 13.06 0.42 -1.59
N ARG A 92 12.42 0.67 -2.73
CA ARG A 92 11.08 0.16 -3.04
C ARG A 92 11.02 -0.28 -4.48
N ARG A 93 10.64 -1.52 -4.68
CA ARG A 93 10.28 -2.09 -5.98
C ARG A 93 8.78 -2.22 -6.06
N THR A 94 8.19 -1.65 -7.10
CA THR A 94 6.75 -1.71 -7.36
C THR A 94 6.53 -2.32 -8.71
N SER A 95 5.60 -3.27 -8.84
CA SER A 95 5.16 -3.82 -10.10
C SER A 95 3.64 -3.94 -10.15
N GLY A 96 3.08 -3.87 -11.35
CA GLY A 96 1.65 -4.04 -11.54
C GLY A 96 1.32 -4.30 -12.99
N SER A 97 0.21 -4.97 -13.22
CA SER A 97 -0.33 -5.19 -14.57
C SER A 97 -1.84 -5.13 -14.56
N LYS A 98 -2.41 -4.72 -15.68
CA LYS A 98 -3.84 -4.75 -15.93
C LYS A 98 -4.11 -5.24 -17.34
N TYR A 99 -4.89 -6.29 -17.45
CA TYR A 99 -5.35 -6.86 -18.72
C TYR A 99 -6.87 -6.75 -18.79
N GLU A 100 -7.37 -6.46 -20.00
CA GLU A 100 -8.80 -6.45 -20.29
C GLU A 100 -9.05 -7.35 -21.50
N TYR A 101 -9.96 -8.29 -21.32
CA TYR A 101 -10.40 -9.25 -22.34
C TYR A 101 -11.82 -8.90 -22.70
N ILE A 102 -12.11 -8.66 -24.00
CA ILE A 102 -13.42 -8.26 -24.47
C ILE A 102 -13.86 -9.20 -25.58
N VAL A 103 -15.05 -9.72 -25.45
CA VAL A 103 -15.80 -10.37 -26.53
C VAL A 103 -16.91 -9.45 -26.95
N ASN A 104 -17.02 -9.18 -28.26
CA ASN A 104 -18.04 -8.29 -28.77
C ASN A 104 -18.85 -8.91 -29.90
N ALA A 105 -20.10 -8.46 -30.03
CA ALA A 105 -20.97 -8.75 -31.15
C ALA A 105 -21.70 -7.48 -31.57
N GLY A 106 -21.93 -7.33 -32.88
CA GLY A 106 -22.63 -6.19 -33.43
C GLY A 106 -23.56 -6.57 -34.56
N LEU A 107 -24.65 -5.80 -34.68
CA LEU A 107 -25.65 -5.92 -35.72
C LEU A 107 -25.77 -4.60 -36.45
N ASN A 108 -25.94 -4.66 -37.77
CA ASN A 108 -26.20 -3.54 -38.64
C ASN A 108 -27.57 -3.69 -39.27
N PHE A 109 -28.40 -2.66 -39.13
CA PHE A 109 -29.76 -2.59 -39.72
C PHE A 109 -29.78 -1.54 -40.81
N ASN A 110 -29.72 -1.98 -42.05
CA ASN A 110 -29.84 -1.15 -43.27
C ASN A 110 -28.85 0.05 -43.32
N ASP A 111 -27.67 -0.07 -42.71
CA ASP A 111 -26.68 1.01 -42.62
C ASP A 111 -27.19 2.29 -41.91
N VAL A 112 -28.32 2.19 -41.26
CA VAL A 112 -28.95 3.29 -40.49
C VAL A 112 -28.76 3.14 -39.00
N VAL A 113 -28.90 1.92 -38.48
CA VAL A 113 -28.78 1.66 -37.04
C VAL A 113 -27.80 0.52 -36.81
N TYR A 114 -26.85 0.73 -35.90
CA TYR A 114 -25.88 -0.24 -35.47
C TYR A 114 -26.07 -0.46 -33.98
N VAL A 115 -26.13 -1.70 -33.55
CA VAL A 115 -26.19 -2.09 -32.12
C VAL A 115 -25.03 -3.01 -31.81
N GLY A 116 -24.36 -2.76 -30.69
CA GLY A 116 -23.25 -3.57 -30.24
C GLY A 116 -23.38 -3.93 -28.77
N ILE A 117 -22.89 -5.13 -28.43
CA ILE A 117 -22.73 -5.59 -27.05
C ILE A 117 -21.28 -6.04 -26.84
N ASN A 118 -20.71 -5.66 -25.69
CA ASN A 118 -19.41 -6.12 -25.23
C ASN A 118 -19.58 -6.80 -23.88
N LEU A 119 -18.95 -7.95 -23.73
CA LEU A 119 -18.75 -8.61 -22.44
C LEU A 119 -17.24 -8.56 -22.13
N GLY A 120 -16.89 -7.98 -21.01
CA GLY A 120 -15.51 -7.75 -20.61
C GLY A 120 -15.16 -8.39 -19.28
N MET A 121 -13.94 -8.90 -19.23
CA MET A 121 -13.26 -9.34 -18.01
C MET A 121 -11.97 -8.54 -17.88
N ASN A 122 -11.72 -8.00 -16.71
CA ASN A 122 -10.43 -7.41 -16.40
C ASN A 122 -9.72 -8.21 -15.30
N THR A 123 -8.40 -8.32 -15.41
CA THR A 123 -7.53 -8.83 -14.37
C THR A 123 -6.51 -7.77 -14.02
N MET A 124 -6.17 -7.66 -12.75
CA MET A 124 -5.15 -6.74 -12.28
C MET A 124 -4.28 -7.38 -11.22
N THR A 125 -3.01 -7.02 -11.23
CA THR A 125 -2.06 -7.34 -10.18
C THR A 125 -1.32 -6.08 -9.79
N TYR A 126 -0.95 -5.99 -8.53
CA TYR A 126 -0.09 -4.93 -8.03
C TYR A 126 0.70 -5.50 -6.85
N SER A 127 1.98 -5.20 -6.77
CA SER A 127 2.80 -5.55 -5.63
C SER A 127 3.86 -4.49 -5.38
N TYR A 128 4.25 -4.36 -4.13
CA TYR A 128 5.48 -3.69 -3.78
C TYR A 128 6.23 -4.46 -2.70
N GLU A 129 7.53 -4.29 -2.72
CA GLU A 129 8.46 -4.70 -1.68
C GLU A 129 9.31 -3.49 -1.35
N GLU A 130 9.34 -3.10 -0.08
CA GLU A 130 10.14 -1.97 0.38
C GLU A 130 10.98 -2.37 1.60
N TYR A 131 12.11 -1.71 1.74
CA TYR A 131 12.97 -1.87 2.89
C TYR A 131 13.53 -0.53 3.36
N PHE A 132 13.72 -0.45 4.66
CA PHE A 132 14.47 0.59 5.35
C PHE A 132 15.65 -0.07 6.06
N LYS A 133 16.82 0.53 5.95
CA LYS A 133 18.02 0.11 6.66
C LYS A 133 18.65 1.32 7.31
N GLU A 134 19.11 1.13 8.54
CA GLU A 134 19.94 2.09 9.26
C GLU A 134 21.12 1.34 9.83
N GLN A 135 22.31 1.86 9.61
CA GLN A 135 23.55 1.33 10.14
C GLN A 135 24.31 2.45 10.84
N ALA A 136 24.76 2.20 12.06
CA ALA A 136 25.60 3.11 12.78
C ALA A 136 26.93 3.27 12.04
N VAL A 137 27.35 4.52 11.76
CA VAL A 137 28.69 4.80 11.22
C VAL A 137 29.74 4.46 12.29
N ASN A 138 29.45 4.78 13.55
CA ASN A 138 30.22 4.37 14.70
C ASN A 138 29.29 3.80 15.77
N SER A 139 29.27 2.49 15.97
CA SER A 139 28.37 1.83 16.93
C SER A 139 28.57 2.30 18.37
N ASN A 140 29.77 2.79 18.76
CA ASN A 140 30.02 3.27 20.12
C ASN A 140 29.17 4.51 20.48
N ASP A 141 28.66 5.23 19.51
CA ASP A 141 27.78 6.39 19.76
C ASP A 141 26.38 5.96 20.20
N PHE A 142 25.98 4.73 19.92
CA PHE A 142 24.65 4.18 20.08
C PHE A 142 24.60 3.13 21.21
N LEU A 143 24.97 3.55 22.41
CA LEU A 143 24.93 2.72 23.61
C LEU A 143 23.48 2.49 24.04
N VAL A 144 23.09 1.24 24.20
CA VAL A 144 21.81 0.77 24.72
C VAL A 144 22.05 0.02 26.04
N GLU A 145 21.51 0.53 27.14
CA GLU A 145 21.59 -0.04 28.46
C GLU A 145 20.22 -0.46 28.95
N LEU A 146 20.09 -1.69 29.41
CA LEU A 146 18.95 -2.14 30.20
C LEU A 146 19.29 -2.03 31.68
N LYS A 147 18.38 -1.44 32.46
CA LYS A 147 18.53 -1.24 33.91
C LYS A 147 17.43 -1.99 34.66
N ASP A 148 17.76 -2.49 35.85
CA ASP A 148 16.77 -3.03 36.76
C ASP A 148 15.97 -1.91 37.45
N GLU A 149 14.97 -2.29 38.27
CA GLU A 149 14.15 -1.34 39.05
C GLU A 149 14.98 -0.49 40.04
N GLN A 150 16.16 -0.93 40.39
CA GLN A 150 17.10 -0.24 41.26
C GLN A 150 18.07 0.66 40.51
N GLY A 151 18.00 0.68 39.16
CA GLY A 151 18.87 1.49 38.28
C GLY A 151 20.23 0.85 37.95
N ASN A 152 20.50 -0.42 38.34
CA ASN A 152 21.71 -1.10 38.00
C ASN A 152 21.66 -1.58 36.53
N ILE A 153 22.79 -1.46 35.81
CA ILE A 153 22.92 -1.93 34.45
C ILE A 153 22.98 -3.46 34.46
N ILE A 154 21.94 -4.09 33.87
CA ILE A 154 21.85 -5.56 33.73
C ILE A 154 22.30 -6.03 32.34
N SER A 155 22.29 -5.17 31.35
CA SER A 155 22.76 -5.43 29.99
C SER A 155 23.30 -4.16 29.36
N SER A 156 24.35 -4.29 28.55
CA SER A 156 24.96 -3.19 27.81
C SER A 156 25.39 -3.67 26.43
N SER A 157 24.87 -3.03 25.43
CA SER A 157 25.14 -3.32 24.02
C SER A 157 25.17 -2.03 23.19
N TYR A 158 25.60 -2.13 21.96
CA TYR A 158 25.63 -1.02 21.02
C TYR A 158 24.80 -1.37 19.81
N PHE A 159 23.90 -0.47 19.40
CA PHE A 159 23.20 -0.61 18.13
C PHE A 159 24.23 -0.61 16.99
N ASN A 160 24.10 -1.57 16.09
CA ASN A 160 24.95 -1.67 14.91
C ASN A 160 24.17 -1.39 13.63
N ARG A 161 23.11 -2.14 13.39
CA ARG A 161 22.25 -1.95 12.23
C ARG A 161 20.85 -2.49 12.46
N MET A 162 19.92 -1.97 11.67
CA MET A 162 18.58 -2.54 11.53
C MET A 162 18.19 -2.69 10.06
N LYS A 163 17.26 -3.58 9.81
CA LYS A 163 16.54 -3.71 8.55
C LYS A 163 15.07 -3.95 8.85
N TYR A 164 14.22 -3.13 8.25
CA TYR A 164 12.78 -3.35 8.20
C TYR A 164 12.38 -3.57 6.75
N LYS A 165 11.58 -4.58 6.48
CA LYS A 165 11.06 -4.93 5.16
C LYS A 165 9.55 -5.09 5.24
N SER A 166 8.85 -4.53 4.27
CA SER A 166 7.41 -4.71 4.09
C SER A 166 7.11 -5.15 2.67
N ALA A 167 6.32 -6.18 2.52
CA ALA A 167 5.86 -6.70 1.26
C ALA A 167 4.34 -6.65 1.21
N TYR A 168 3.80 -6.22 0.08
CA TYR A 168 2.36 -6.16 -0.17
C TYR A 168 2.07 -6.61 -1.60
N ALA A 169 1.03 -7.39 -1.78
CA ALA A 169 0.54 -7.76 -3.10
C ALA A 169 -0.98 -7.77 -3.12
N LEU A 170 -1.54 -7.41 -4.27
CA LEU A 170 -2.95 -7.60 -4.54
C LEU A 170 -3.15 -8.19 -5.94
N SER A 171 -4.21 -8.96 -6.09
CA SER A 171 -4.72 -9.43 -7.37
C SER A 171 -6.22 -9.24 -7.42
N GLY A 172 -6.75 -8.98 -8.61
CA GLY A 172 -8.18 -8.76 -8.77
C GLY A 172 -8.69 -9.23 -10.13
N THR A 173 -9.93 -9.72 -10.14
CA THR A 173 -10.65 -10.07 -11.37
C THR A 173 -12.03 -9.45 -11.35
N GLY A 174 -12.38 -8.74 -12.41
CA GLY A 174 -13.65 -8.03 -12.53
C GLY A 174 -14.36 -8.28 -13.85
N TYR A 175 -15.68 -8.13 -13.84
CA TYR A 175 -16.51 -8.35 -15.01
C TYR A 175 -17.42 -7.15 -15.25
N PHE A 176 -17.68 -6.86 -16.52
CA PHE A 176 -18.60 -5.80 -16.95
C PHE A 176 -19.26 -6.16 -18.28
N ALA A 177 -20.38 -5.51 -18.55
CA ALA A 177 -21.03 -5.52 -19.85
C ALA A 177 -21.20 -4.08 -20.36
N LYS A 178 -21.13 -3.91 -21.69
CA LYS A 178 -21.38 -2.62 -22.34
C LYS A 178 -22.30 -2.83 -23.55
N ILE A 179 -23.31 -2.01 -23.66
CA ILE A 179 -24.18 -1.95 -24.83
C ILE A 179 -24.01 -0.58 -25.50
N GLY A 180 -24.03 -0.55 -26.82
CA GLY A 180 -23.93 0.67 -27.60
C GLY A 180 -24.89 0.67 -28.79
N ILE A 181 -25.35 1.84 -29.14
CA ILE A 181 -26.15 2.08 -30.35
C ILE A 181 -25.57 3.27 -31.10
N ILE A 182 -25.50 3.17 -32.42
CA ILE A 182 -25.16 4.27 -33.33
C ILE A 182 -26.27 4.36 -34.36
N ALA A 183 -26.74 5.57 -34.63
CA ALA A 183 -27.68 5.83 -35.68
C ALA A 183 -27.13 6.85 -36.68
N ASN A 184 -27.42 6.63 -37.95
CA ASN A 184 -27.14 7.53 -39.08
C ASN A 184 -28.46 8.09 -39.64
N PRO A 185 -29.07 9.11 -38.97
CA PRO A 185 -30.41 9.61 -39.38
C PRO A 185 -30.42 10.19 -40.78
N PHE A 186 -29.31 10.79 -41.21
CA PHE A 186 -29.14 11.33 -42.55
C PHE A 186 -27.67 11.36 -42.96
N LYS A 187 -27.36 11.54 -44.22
CA LYS A 187 -26.03 11.47 -44.80
C LYS A 187 -25.07 12.43 -44.08
N GLY A 188 -23.97 11.88 -43.57
CA GLY A 188 -22.89 12.61 -42.88
C GLY A 188 -23.15 12.84 -41.39
N PHE A 189 -24.35 12.60 -40.85
CA PHE A 189 -24.63 12.77 -39.43
C PHE A 189 -24.77 11.45 -38.70
N ARG A 190 -24.08 11.33 -37.57
CA ARG A 190 -24.10 10.16 -36.69
C ARG A 190 -24.34 10.58 -35.25
N ILE A 191 -25.17 9.83 -34.56
CA ILE A 191 -25.36 9.94 -33.12
C ILE A 191 -25.14 8.57 -32.50
N GLY A 192 -24.60 8.56 -31.28
CA GLY A 192 -24.34 7.30 -30.57
C GLY A 192 -24.59 7.46 -29.09
N ALA A 193 -24.90 6.34 -28.45
CA ALA A 193 -24.99 6.23 -27.01
C ALA A 193 -24.40 4.90 -26.57
N THR A 194 -23.75 4.89 -25.42
CA THR A 194 -23.26 3.67 -24.79
C THR A 194 -23.63 3.65 -23.32
N LEU A 195 -23.89 2.46 -22.80
CA LEU A 195 -24.14 2.21 -21.40
C LEU A 195 -23.24 1.04 -20.95
N GLN A 196 -22.42 1.28 -19.92
CA GLN A 196 -21.58 0.26 -19.31
C GLN A 196 -22.02 0.00 -17.88
N THR A 197 -22.21 -1.29 -17.55
CA THR A 197 -22.53 -1.69 -16.19
C THR A 197 -21.40 -1.34 -15.22
N PRO A 198 -21.68 -1.26 -13.91
CA PRO A 198 -20.63 -1.31 -12.92
C PRO A 198 -19.71 -2.52 -13.15
N THR A 199 -18.41 -2.31 -13.05
CA THR A 199 -17.44 -3.41 -13.00
C THR A 199 -17.30 -3.87 -11.56
N ARG A 200 -17.64 -5.12 -11.29
CA ARG A 200 -17.48 -5.75 -9.98
C ARG A 200 -16.19 -6.54 -9.98
N THR A 201 -15.22 -6.09 -9.20
CA THR A 201 -13.89 -6.70 -9.09
C THR A 201 -13.74 -7.32 -7.70
N GLU A 202 -13.43 -8.62 -7.66
CA GLU A 202 -12.98 -9.30 -6.45
C GLU A 202 -11.48 -9.09 -6.31
N ILE A 203 -11.05 -8.61 -5.16
CA ILE A 203 -9.65 -8.30 -4.86
C ILE A 203 -9.21 -9.16 -3.68
N ASN A 204 -8.08 -9.83 -3.86
CA ASN A 204 -7.33 -10.50 -2.80
C ASN A 204 -6.07 -9.69 -2.55
N GLU A 205 -5.81 -9.35 -1.30
CA GLU A 205 -4.60 -8.67 -0.88
C GLU A 205 -3.86 -9.47 0.17
N THR A 206 -2.55 -9.36 0.17
CA THR A 206 -1.66 -10.06 1.08
C THR A 206 -0.54 -9.13 1.51
N TRP A 207 -0.04 -9.30 2.74
CA TRP A 207 1.07 -8.51 3.26
C TRP A 207 1.87 -9.28 4.31
N GLU A 208 3.12 -8.89 4.45
CA GLU A 208 4.06 -9.44 5.43
C GLU A 208 5.11 -8.39 5.79
N ASP A 209 5.47 -8.32 7.06
CA ASP A 209 6.49 -7.43 7.60
C ASP A 209 7.61 -8.23 8.27
N GLU A 210 8.85 -7.85 8.04
CA GLU A 210 10.04 -8.44 8.63
C GLU A 210 10.91 -7.35 9.28
N GLY A 211 11.37 -7.60 10.50
CA GLY A 211 12.28 -6.73 11.24
C GLY A 211 13.52 -7.49 11.69
N GLU A 212 14.68 -6.85 11.59
CA GLU A 212 15.94 -7.33 12.17
C GLU A 212 16.69 -6.16 12.78
N THR A 213 17.18 -6.32 14.01
CA THR A 213 18.08 -5.38 14.66
C THR A 213 19.28 -6.13 15.21
N VAL A 214 20.48 -5.64 14.93
CA VAL A 214 21.75 -6.23 15.36
C VAL A 214 22.42 -5.30 16.34
N PHE A 215 22.69 -5.84 17.52
CA PHE A 215 23.50 -5.19 18.55
C PHE A 215 24.86 -5.86 18.66
N THR A 216 25.88 -5.07 18.99
CA THR A 216 27.25 -5.51 19.22
C THR A 216 27.67 -5.19 20.67
N GLY A 217 28.88 -5.58 21.06
CA GLY A 217 29.40 -5.37 22.43
C GLY A 217 29.21 -6.59 23.32
N ARG A 218 29.32 -6.40 24.64
CA ARG A 218 29.35 -7.47 25.63
C ARG A 218 28.11 -8.37 25.58
N ASP A 219 26.93 -7.74 25.48
CA ASP A 219 25.62 -8.41 25.46
C ASP A 219 24.98 -8.31 24.08
N GLY A 220 25.80 -8.12 23.04
CA GLY A 220 25.36 -7.95 21.67
C GLY A 220 24.58 -9.17 21.16
N LYS A 221 23.42 -8.91 20.51
CA LYS A 221 22.52 -9.95 20.03
C LYS A 221 21.79 -9.47 18.77
N THR A 222 21.38 -10.40 17.94
CA THR A 222 20.45 -10.14 16.84
C THR A 222 19.03 -10.47 17.28
N TRP A 223 18.13 -9.53 17.09
CA TRP A 223 16.71 -9.68 17.28
C TRP A 223 16.00 -9.64 15.93
N SER A 224 15.06 -10.56 15.73
CA SER A 224 14.28 -10.61 14.50
C SER A 224 12.82 -10.92 14.80
N ALA A 225 11.96 -10.35 14.00
CA ALA A 225 10.52 -10.61 14.01
C ALA A 225 10.01 -10.76 12.57
N LEU A 226 9.15 -11.72 12.37
CA LEU A 226 8.42 -11.94 11.12
C LEU A 226 6.93 -11.94 11.44
N SER A 227 6.17 -11.10 10.77
CA SER A 227 4.72 -11.11 10.93
C SER A 227 4.10 -12.40 10.40
N PRO A 228 2.89 -12.76 10.81
CA PRO A 228 2.10 -13.73 10.07
C PRO A 228 1.89 -13.27 8.64
N TYR A 229 1.50 -14.19 7.77
CA TYR A 229 1.03 -13.86 6.44
C TYR A 229 -0.38 -13.26 6.53
N GLY A 230 -0.50 -11.97 6.22
CA GLY A 230 -1.77 -11.27 6.19
C GLY A 230 -2.52 -11.52 4.89
N GLU A 231 -3.82 -11.77 4.97
CA GLU A 231 -4.69 -11.95 3.81
C GLU A 231 -6.02 -11.23 4.06
N ASN A 232 -6.52 -10.55 3.04
CA ASN A 232 -7.85 -9.97 3.06
C ASN A 232 -8.50 -10.06 1.69
N LYS A 233 -9.83 -10.25 1.66
CA LYS A 233 -10.64 -10.31 0.45
C LYS A 233 -11.74 -9.28 0.49
N TRP A 234 -11.88 -8.55 -0.60
CA TRP A 234 -12.91 -7.52 -0.71
C TRP A 234 -13.38 -7.34 -2.14
N ILE A 235 -14.52 -6.69 -2.29
CA ILE A 235 -15.16 -6.45 -3.57
C ILE A 235 -15.21 -4.95 -3.81
N PHE A 236 -14.68 -4.56 -4.95
CA PHE A 236 -14.74 -3.20 -5.45
C PHE A 236 -15.70 -3.10 -6.62
N SER A 237 -16.63 -2.15 -6.59
CA SER A 237 -17.55 -1.91 -7.68
C SER A 237 -17.40 -0.49 -8.21
N THR A 238 -17.10 -0.35 -9.51
CA THR A 238 -17.10 0.94 -10.19
C THR A 238 -18.54 1.42 -10.42
N PRO A 239 -18.76 2.72 -10.66
CA PRO A 239 -20.10 3.20 -11.05
C PRO A 239 -20.46 2.80 -12.47
N LEU A 240 -21.76 2.91 -12.78
CA LEU A 240 -22.28 2.86 -14.13
C LEU A 240 -21.74 4.05 -14.94
N ARG A 241 -21.39 3.80 -16.22
CA ARG A 241 -20.99 4.83 -17.17
C ARG A 241 -21.99 4.91 -18.32
N ALA A 242 -22.37 6.13 -18.70
CA ALA A 242 -23.15 6.40 -19.87
C ALA A 242 -22.41 7.43 -20.73
N SER A 243 -22.31 7.18 -22.03
CA SER A 243 -21.70 8.13 -22.97
C SER A 243 -22.64 8.42 -24.13
N PHE A 244 -22.63 9.66 -24.58
CA PHE A 244 -23.38 10.15 -25.72
C PHE A 244 -22.45 10.88 -26.67
N GLY A 245 -22.56 10.62 -27.95
CA GLY A 245 -21.73 11.25 -28.97
C GLY A 245 -22.50 11.65 -30.18
N ALA A 246 -22.05 12.69 -30.85
CA ALA A 246 -22.55 13.11 -32.16
C ALA A 246 -21.37 13.47 -33.07
N ALA A 247 -21.47 13.14 -34.35
CA ALA A 247 -20.48 13.49 -35.36
C ALA A 247 -21.17 13.90 -36.66
N TYR A 248 -20.57 14.90 -37.32
CA TYR A 248 -21.00 15.35 -38.65
C TYR A 248 -19.82 15.40 -39.61
N THR A 249 -19.93 14.71 -40.74
CA THR A 249 -18.92 14.66 -41.80
C THR A 249 -19.25 15.69 -42.88
N LEU A 250 -18.36 16.65 -43.07
CA LEU A 250 -18.46 17.75 -44.04
C LEU A 250 -17.91 17.31 -45.43
N GLY A 251 -18.45 16.25 -45.97
CA GLY A 251 -17.96 15.69 -47.25
C GLY A 251 -16.49 15.35 -47.19
N GLN A 252 -15.67 15.91 -48.09
CA GLN A 252 -14.21 15.69 -48.14
C GLN A 252 -13.41 16.67 -47.26
N PHE A 253 -14.05 17.65 -46.62
CA PHE A 253 -13.34 18.69 -45.86
C PHE A 253 -13.01 18.30 -44.42
N GLY A 254 -13.72 17.32 -43.84
CA GLY A 254 -13.41 16.86 -42.48
C GLY A 254 -14.60 16.32 -41.71
N THR A 255 -14.37 15.99 -40.45
CA THR A 255 -15.39 15.54 -39.52
C THR A 255 -15.30 16.36 -38.23
N ILE A 256 -16.44 16.81 -37.72
CA ILE A 256 -16.55 17.41 -36.38
C ILE A 256 -17.29 16.42 -35.49
N SER A 257 -16.78 16.16 -34.30
CA SER A 257 -17.45 15.30 -33.31
C SER A 257 -17.40 15.90 -31.91
N ALA A 258 -18.38 15.54 -31.09
CA ALA A 258 -18.46 15.86 -29.70
C ALA A 258 -18.99 14.64 -28.93
N ASP A 259 -18.34 14.37 -27.78
CA ASP A 259 -18.69 13.28 -26.90
C ASP A 259 -18.87 13.79 -25.46
N TYR A 260 -19.83 13.21 -24.75
CA TYR A 260 -20.10 13.48 -23.35
C TYR A 260 -20.21 12.17 -22.57
N GLU A 261 -19.42 12.03 -21.50
CA GLU A 261 -19.48 10.88 -20.61
C GLU A 261 -19.99 11.27 -19.23
N MET A 262 -20.94 10.51 -18.72
CA MET A 262 -21.51 10.60 -17.38
C MET A 262 -21.00 9.43 -16.53
N CYS A 263 -20.35 9.74 -15.39
CA CYS A 263 -19.91 8.76 -14.41
C CYS A 263 -20.04 9.34 -13.00
N ASN A 264 -20.88 8.72 -12.16
CA ASN A 264 -21.04 9.18 -10.77
C ASN A 264 -20.15 8.39 -9.82
N TYR A 265 -18.94 8.90 -9.57
CA TYR A 265 -17.96 8.27 -8.67
C TYR A 265 -18.43 8.15 -7.22
N GLY A 266 -19.39 8.96 -6.76
CA GLY A 266 -20.01 8.81 -5.44
C GLY A 266 -20.80 7.49 -5.26
N LYS A 267 -21.05 6.76 -6.35
CA LYS A 267 -21.68 5.43 -6.35
C LYS A 267 -20.67 4.27 -6.33
N MET A 268 -19.37 4.54 -6.23
CA MET A 268 -18.39 3.49 -5.99
C MET A 268 -18.69 2.77 -4.67
N ARG A 269 -18.49 1.46 -4.63
CA ARG A 269 -18.74 0.64 -3.45
C ARG A 269 -17.53 -0.22 -3.15
N TYR A 270 -17.17 -0.23 -1.88
CA TYR A 270 -16.24 -1.17 -1.26
C TYR A 270 -17.01 -2.06 -0.30
N ARG A 271 -16.81 -3.37 -0.34
CA ARG A 271 -17.39 -4.34 0.59
C ARG A 271 -16.31 -5.34 0.98
N SER A 272 -16.05 -5.49 2.28
CA SER A 272 -15.25 -6.61 2.78
C SER A 272 -16.02 -7.92 2.58
N SER A 273 -15.35 -8.98 2.17
CA SER A 273 -15.95 -10.30 2.01
C SER A 273 -16.36 -10.92 3.36
N LEU A 274 -15.78 -10.43 4.48
CA LEU A 274 -16.09 -10.89 5.83
C LEU A 274 -17.50 -10.49 6.32
N TYR A 275 -18.22 -9.62 5.60
CA TYR A 275 -19.54 -9.10 5.97
C TYR A 275 -20.70 -9.64 5.11
N THR A 276 -20.52 -10.72 4.35
CA THR A 276 -21.58 -11.25 3.47
C THR A 276 -22.50 -12.28 4.11
N ASP A 277 -22.37 -12.58 5.41
CA ASP A 277 -23.23 -13.57 6.06
C ASP A 277 -23.83 -13.09 7.39
N ARG A 278 -24.58 -11.97 7.37
CA ARG A 278 -25.62 -11.69 8.38
C ARG A 278 -26.67 -10.72 7.81
N SER A 279 -27.61 -11.28 7.10
CA SER A 279 -28.96 -10.68 6.95
C SER A 279 -29.99 -11.78 6.92
#